data_3e366cc22c8d7eea7fb3540f3f47a567
#
_entry.id   3e366cc22c8d7eea7fb3540f3f47a567
#
_cell.length_a   1.000
_cell.length_b   1.000
_cell.length_c   1.000
_cell.angle_alpha   90.00
_cell.angle_beta   90.00
_cell.angle_gamma   90.00
#
_symmetry.space_group_name_H-M   'P 1'
#
loop_
_entity.id
_entity.type
_entity.pdbx_description
1 polymer ?
#
loop_
_entity_poly.entity_id
_entity_poly.type
_entity_poly.pdbx_seq_one_letter_code
_entity_poly.pdbx_strand_id
1 'polypeptide(L)'
;KGETHRITPSPLTKPHPLIMIGGTSKIAARRAAKFGLPLSPAAHMPELEAYYYEQCELNGTQGFCAMPGQETHMTFVAEDPDKAWAELGQYFLNEASVYSKWQTSDISSAVHSHASTPEELREEGIYQIVTPQEATTLDQVVHHPLCGGMPIDKAWESLQLYVDAIQG
;
A
#
# COMPACT_ATOMS: atom_id res chain seq x y z
N LYS A 1 4.44 -6.57 -34.54
CA LYS A 1 5.71 -6.15 -33.91
C LYS A 1 5.60 -4.66 -33.71
N GLY A 2 5.75 -4.22 -32.43
CA GLY A 2 5.26 -2.94 -31.98
C GLY A 2 5.90 -1.73 -32.65
N GLU A 3 5.08 -0.78 -32.99
CA GLU A 3 5.49 0.57 -33.34
C GLU A 3 6.08 1.25 -32.10
N THR A 4 7.12 2.05 -32.30
CA THR A 4 7.70 2.84 -31.21
C THR A 4 6.89 4.13 -31.09
N HIS A 5 6.22 4.27 -29.93
CA HIS A 5 5.49 5.51 -29.63
C HIS A 5 6.28 6.36 -28.65
N ARG A 6 6.36 7.64 -28.93
CA ARG A 6 6.94 8.61 -28.00
C ARG A 6 5.87 9.08 -27.03
N ILE A 7 6.13 8.92 -25.73
CA ILE A 7 5.29 9.46 -24.67
C ILE A 7 5.63 10.93 -24.45
N THR A 8 4.62 11.79 -24.48
CA THR A 8 4.76 13.24 -24.26
C THR A 8 3.79 13.70 -23.17
N PRO A 9 4.22 14.67 -22.35
CA PRO A 9 5.52 15.33 -22.34
C PRO A 9 6.65 14.38 -21.87
N SER A 10 7.86 14.61 -22.38
CA SER A 10 9.02 13.84 -21.91
C SER A 10 9.44 14.31 -20.52
N PRO A 11 9.95 13.42 -19.64
CA PRO A 11 10.46 13.81 -18.33
C PRO A 11 11.58 14.84 -18.42
N LEU A 12 11.61 15.79 -17.49
CA LEU A 12 12.71 16.75 -17.36
C LEU A 12 13.96 16.09 -16.76
N THR A 13 13.76 15.15 -15.83
CA THR A 13 14.84 14.39 -15.19
C THR A 13 15.49 13.43 -16.18
N LYS A 14 16.82 13.40 -16.20
CA LYS A 14 17.60 12.52 -17.07
C LYS A 14 18.41 11.51 -16.22
N PRO A 15 18.48 10.24 -16.65
CA PRO A 15 17.86 9.64 -17.85
C PRO A 15 16.33 9.54 -17.77
N HIS A 16 15.75 9.45 -16.58
CA HIS A 16 14.32 9.43 -16.28
C HIS A 16 14.11 9.73 -14.78
N PRO A 17 12.91 10.15 -14.32
CA PRO A 17 12.59 10.23 -12.90
C PRO A 17 12.64 8.83 -12.25
N LEU A 18 12.61 8.77 -10.91
CA LEU A 18 12.43 7.49 -10.22
C LEU A 18 11.11 6.85 -10.68
N ILE A 19 11.24 5.70 -11.33
CA ILE A 19 10.12 4.89 -11.80
C ILE A 19 10.24 3.53 -11.11
N MET A 20 9.15 3.06 -10.52
CA MET A 20 9.06 1.75 -9.90
C MET A 20 8.03 0.90 -10.64
N ILE A 21 8.24 -0.40 -10.70
CA ILE A 21 7.24 -1.35 -11.21
C ILE A 21 6.49 -1.92 -10.01
N GLY A 22 5.20 -1.61 -9.93
CA GLY A 22 4.29 -2.21 -8.97
C GLY A 22 3.80 -3.59 -9.41
N GLY A 23 3.51 -4.47 -8.46
CA GLY A 23 2.84 -5.73 -8.70
C GLY A 23 3.37 -6.91 -7.90
N THR A 24 2.54 -7.94 -7.78
CA THR A 24 2.75 -9.14 -6.97
C THR A 24 3.10 -10.38 -7.80
N SER A 25 3.28 -10.25 -9.11
CA SER A 25 3.54 -11.37 -10.01
C SER A 25 5.01 -11.47 -10.42
N LYS A 26 5.47 -12.69 -10.71
CA LYS A 26 6.79 -12.95 -11.33
C LYS A 26 6.99 -12.21 -12.66
N ILE A 27 5.89 -11.90 -13.38
CA ILE A 27 5.95 -11.11 -14.62
C ILE A 27 6.34 -9.66 -14.31
N ALA A 28 5.78 -9.05 -13.26
CA ALA A 28 6.15 -7.71 -12.82
C ALA A 28 7.62 -7.66 -12.36
N ALA A 29 8.05 -8.60 -11.52
CA ALA A 29 9.44 -8.71 -11.06
C ALA A 29 10.44 -8.85 -12.22
N ARG A 30 10.17 -9.76 -13.17
CA ARG A 30 11.00 -9.95 -14.35
C ARG A 30 11.06 -8.70 -15.24
N ARG A 31 9.94 -7.96 -15.36
CA ARG A 31 9.91 -6.70 -16.11
C ARG A 31 10.74 -5.63 -15.44
N ALA A 32 10.60 -5.47 -14.12
CA ALA A 32 11.39 -4.53 -13.33
C ALA A 32 12.89 -4.83 -13.49
N ALA A 33 13.30 -6.06 -13.26
CA ALA A 33 14.67 -6.52 -13.38
C ALA A 33 15.26 -6.28 -14.78
N LYS A 34 14.50 -6.61 -15.84
CA LYS A 34 14.94 -6.42 -17.23
C LYS A 34 15.32 -4.97 -17.54
N PHE A 35 14.65 -4.01 -16.93
CA PHE A 35 14.91 -2.57 -17.16
C PHE A 35 15.77 -1.94 -16.07
N GLY A 36 16.24 -2.68 -15.08
CA GLY A 36 16.99 -2.15 -13.93
C GLY A 36 16.15 -1.18 -13.09
N LEU A 37 14.83 -1.41 -13.02
CA LEU A 37 13.91 -0.57 -12.26
C LEU A 37 13.58 -1.22 -10.91
N PRO A 38 13.36 -0.42 -9.85
CA PRO A 38 12.89 -0.94 -8.59
C PRO A 38 11.55 -1.69 -8.71
N LEU A 39 11.39 -2.73 -7.90
CA LEU A 39 10.12 -3.45 -7.71
C LEU A 39 9.44 -2.94 -6.44
N SER A 40 8.13 -2.74 -6.49
CA SER A 40 7.29 -2.38 -5.33
C SER A 40 6.11 -3.35 -5.25
N PRO A 41 6.24 -4.44 -4.50
CA PRO A 41 5.13 -5.36 -4.26
C PRO A 41 4.03 -4.70 -3.43
N ALA A 42 2.78 -5.12 -3.65
CA ALA A 42 1.64 -4.62 -2.87
C ALA A 42 1.46 -5.34 -1.51
N ALA A 43 2.26 -6.36 -1.24
CA ALA A 43 2.23 -7.13 0.00
C ALA A 43 3.65 -7.65 0.33
N HIS A 44 3.84 -8.13 1.56
CA HIS A 44 5.11 -8.76 1.97
C HIS A 44 5.29 -10.10 1.25
N MET A 45 6.22 -10.15 0.31
CA MET A 45 6.45 -11.30 -0.59
C MET A 45 7.95 -11.60 -0.76
N PRO A 46 8.62 -12.16 0.25
CA PRO A 46 10.06 -12.40 0.21
C PRO A 46 10.51 -13.34 -0.93
N GLU A 47 9.67 -14.30 -1.33
CA GLU A 47 9.96 -15.16 -2.48
C GLU A 47 9.95 -14.39 -3.82
N LEU A 48 9.08 -13.38 -3.94
CA LEU A 48 9.04 -12.51 -5.13
C LEU A 48 10.28 -11.60 -5.18
N GLU A 49 10.70 -11.10 -4.03
CA GLU A 49 11.92 -10.32 -3.89
C GLU A 49 13.15 -11.14 -4.30
N ALA A 50 13.31 -12.36 -3.76
CA ALA A 50 14.39 -13.26 -4.14
C ALA A 50 14.40 -13.51 -5.65
N TYR A 51 13.24 -13.79 -6.23
CA TYR A 51 13.09 -13.96 -7.68
C TYR A 51 13.46 -12.69 -8.45
N TYR A 52 13.11 -11.51 -7.96
CA TYR A 52 13.47 -10.24 -8.60
C TYR A 52 15.01 -10.07 -8.66
N TYR A 53 15.72 -10.32 -7.56
CA TYR A 53 17.18 -10.21 -7.54
C TYR A 53 17.86 -11.25 -8.43
N GLU A 54 17.38 -12.50 -8.47
CA GLU A 54 17.83 -13.49 -9.43
C GLU A 54 17.70 -12.99 -10.88
N GLN A 55 16.57 -12.37 -11.21
CA GLN A 55 16.34 -11.82 -12.55
C GLN A 55 17.23 -10.60 -12.84
N CYS A 56 17.59 -9.79 -11.84
CA CYS A 56 18.55 -8.71 -12.00
C CYS A 56 19.93 -9.27 -12.38
N GLU A 57 20.40 -10.31 -11.69
CA GLU A 57 21.67 -10.98 -12.01
C GLU A 57 21.68 -11.53 -13.45
N LEU A 58 20.61 -12.23 -13.85
CA LEU A 58 20.48 -12.80 -15.20
C LEU A 58 20.47 -11.72 -16.30
N ASN A 59 19.99 -10.53 -16.03
CA ASN A 59 19.95 -9.42 -16.98
C ASN A 59 21.16 -8.48 -16.87
N GLY A 60 22.07 -8.69 -15.91
CA GLY A 60 23.20 -7.78 -15.65
C GLY A 60 22.75 -6.37 -15.22
N THR A 61 21.62 -6.28 -14.52
CA THR A 61 21.04 -5.04 -14.04
C THR A 61 21.13 -4.93 -12.53
N GLN A 62 20.92 -3.73 -12.00
CA GLN A 62 20.83 -3.45 -10.57
C GLN A 62 19.53 -2.71 -10.27
N GLY A 63 18.95 -3.00 -9.11
CA GLY A 63 17.75 -2.35 -8.61
C GLY A 63 17.54 -2.70 -7.14
N PHE A 64 16.44 -2.25 -6.58
CA PHE A 64 16.04 -2.61 -5.21
C PHE A 64 14.56 -3.00 -5.17
N CYS A 65 14.19 -3.80 -4.19
CA CYS A 65 12.80 -4.12 -3.90
C CYS A 65 12.33 -3.27 -2.72
N ALA A 66 11.33 -2.44 -2.95
CA ALA A 66 10.64 -1.70 -1.89
C ALA A 66 9.58 -2.62 -1.26
N MET A 67 10.05 -3.60 -0.48
CA MET A 67 9.19 -4.58 0.18
C MET A 67 8.40 -3.92 1.31
N PRO A 68 7.06 -4.06 1.35
CA PRO A 68 6.29 -3.69 2.53
C PRO A 68 6.70 -4.48 3.76
N GLY A 69 6.53 -3.91 4.94
CA GLY A 69 6.70 -4.61 6.20
C GLY A 69 5.78 -5.83 6.30
N GLN A 70 6.14 -6.78 7.15
CA GLN A 70 5.37 -8.01 7.35
C GLN A 70 3.99 -7.71 7.95
N GLU A 71 3.93 -6.71 8.82
CA GLU A 71 2.71 -6.20 9.45
C GLU A 71 2.42 -4.78 8.93
N THR A 72 1.91 -4.70 7.70
CA THR A 72 1.48 -3.42 7.14
C THR A 72 -0.01 -3.24 7.37
N HIS A 73 -0.37 -2.26 8.19
CA HIS A 73 -1.76 -1.91 8.48
C HIS A 73 -2.14 -0.60 7.78
N MET A 74 -3.39 -0.54 7.29
CA MET A 74 -3.99 0.73 6.88
C MET A 74 -4.35 1.50 8.13
N THR A 75 -3.67 2.61 8.38
CA THR A 75 -3.74 3.34 9.65
C THR A 75 -4.63 4.57 9.53
N PHE A 76 -5.52 4.74 10.49
CA PHE A 76 -6.31 5.93 10.72
C PHE A 76 -5.99 6.47 12.11
N VAL A 77 -6.00 7.79 12.30
CA VAL A 77 -5.67 8.41 13.59
C VAL A 77 -6.92 9.07 14.16
N ALA A 78 -7.23 8.78 15.41
CA ALA A 78 -8.35 9.36 16.12
C ALA A 78 -8.04 9.49 17.61
N GLU A 79 -8.60 10.49 18.28
CA GLU A 79 -8.47 10.69 19.74
C GLU A 79 -9.08 9.52 20.52
N ASP A 80 -10.17 8.95 20.02
CA ASP A 80 -10.87 7.81 20.60
C ASP A 80 -11.05 6.72 19.53
N PRO A 81 -10.15 5.73 19.47
CA PRO A 81 -10.20 4.65 18.48
C PRO A 81 -11.49 3.83 18.51
N ASP A 82 -12.06 3.56 19.70
CA ASP A 82 -13.27 2.75 19.81
C ASP A 82 -14.48 3.48 19.23
N LYS A 83 -14.62 4.76 19.55
CA LYS A 83 -15.64 5.61 18.98
C LYS A 83 -15.47 5.75 17.46
N ALA A 84 -14.25 5.93 17.00
CA ALA A 84 -13.97 6.04 15.57
C ALA A 84 -14.27 4.72 14.82
N TRP A 85 -13.98 3.56 15.40
CA TRP A 85 -14.39 2.27 14.83
C TRP A 85 -15.92 2.14 14.73
N ALA A 86 -16.65 2.51 15.77
CA ALA A 86 -18.11 2.48 15.76
C ALA A 86 -18.71 3.42 14.68
N GLU A 87 -18.08 4.57 14.42
CA GLU A 87 -18.54 5.56 13.45
C GLU A 87 -18.10 5.23 12.02
N LEU A 88 -16.85 4.77 11.85
CA LEU A 88 -16.19 4.67 10.53
C LEU A 88 -15.93 3.26 10.04
N GLY A 89 -16.08 2.25 10.88
CA GLY A 89 -15.75 0.86 10.54
C GLY A 89 -16.47 0.34 9.29
N GLN A 90 -17.68 0.84 9.01
CA GLN A 90 -18.43 0.47 7.81
C GLN A 90 -17.74 0.93 6.51
N TYR A 91 -17.02 2.06 6.53
CA TYR A 91 -16.28 2.54 5.36
C TYR A 91 -15.07 1.66 5.09
N PHE A 92 -14.34 1.24 6.13
CA PHE A 92 -13.22 0.29 5.99
C PHE A 92 -13.72 -1.05 5.46
N LEU A 93 -14.84 -1.57 5.99
CA LEU A 93 -15.45 -2.80 5.50
C LEU A 93 -15.89 -2.71 4.04
N ASN A 94 -16.43 -1.56 3.62
CA ASN A 94 -16.82 -1.33 2.24
C ASN A 94 -15.60 -1.44 1.31
N GLU A 95 -14.49 -0.80 1.64
CA GLU A 95 -13.25 -0.90 0.86
C GLU A 95 -12.72 -2.31 0.81
N ALA A 96 -12.55 -2.96 1.97
CA ALA A 96 -12.08 -4.33 2.07
C ALA A 96 -12.92 -5.30 1.21
N SER A 97 -14.25 -5.15 1.25
CA SER A 97 -15.20 -5.95 0.46
C SER A 97 -15.04 -5.74 -1.05
N VAL A 98 -14.78 -4.50 -1.48
CA VAL A 98 -14.55 -4.20 -2.91
C VAL A 98 -13.23 -4.79 -3.37
N TYR A 99 -12.16 -4.63 -2.61
CA TYR A 99 -10.86 -5.24 -2.93
C TYR A 99 -10.94 -6.77 -2.98
N SER A 100 -11.62 -7.41 -2.02
CA SER A 100 -11.78 -8.87 -1.99
C SER A 100 -12.52 -9.41 -3.21
N LYS A 101 -13.47 -8.67 -3.77
CA LYS A 101 -14.19 -9.06 -5.00
C LYS A 101 -13.32 -9.00 -6.26
N TRP A 102 -12.29 -8.17 -6.26
CA TRP A 102 -11.40 -7.99 -7.42
C TRP A 102 -10.17 -8.90 -7.38
N GLN A 103 -9.92 -9.54 -6.25
CA GLN A 103 -8.80 -10.45 -6.10
C GLN A 103 -9.09 -11.81 -6.73
N THR A 104 -8.07 -12.36 -7.36
CA THR A 104 -8.03 -13.73 -7.85
C THR A 104 -6.98 -14.51 -7.06
N SER A 105 -6.97 -15.84 -7.15
CA SER A 105 -6.04 -16.69 -6.38
C SER A 105 -4.55 -16.37 -6.58
N ASP A 106 -4.22 -15.67 -7.66
CA ASP A 106 -2.86 -15.28 -8.07
C ASP A 106 -2.54 -13.80 -7.83
N ILE A 107 -3.49 -13.02 -7.28
CA ILE A 107 -3.31 -11.63 -6.92
C ILE A 107 -3.43 -11.49 -5.40
N SER A 108 -2.35 -11.10 -4.74
CA SER A 108 -2.35 -10.72 -3.33
C SER A 108 -2.33 -9.20 -3.18
N SER A 109 -3.04 -8.67 -2.21
CA SER A 109 -2.98 -7.27 -1.84
C SER A 109 -2.92 -7.14 -0.31
N ALA A 110 -2.39 -6.04 0.18
CA ALA A 110 -2.33 -5.76 1.61
C ALA A 110 -3.73 -5.61 2.25
N VAL A 111 -4.78 -5.44 1.43
CA VAL A 111 -6.17 -5.21 1.86
C VAL A 111 -7.05 -6.43 1.55
N HIS A 112 -6.52 -7.65 1.77
CA HIS A 112 -7.31 -8.86 1.62
C HIS A 112 -8.02 -9.19 2.92
N SER A 113 -9.36 -9.20 2.91
CA SER A 113 -10.19 -9.47 4.08
C SER A 113 -11.33 -10.42 3.75
N HIS A 114 -11.68 -11.25 4.70
CA HIS A 114 -12.88 -12.11 4.67
C HIS A 114 -13.98 -11.62 5.60
N ALA A 115 -13.75 -10.50 6.29
CA ALA A 115 -14.69 -9.93 7.24
C ALA A 115 -16.04 -9.56 6.58
N SER A 116 -17.09 -9.81 7.31
CA SER A 116 -18.48 -9.48 6.94
C SER A 116 -19.04 -8.34 7.81
N THR A 117 -18.36 -8.03 8.91
CA THR A 117 -18.72 -6.94 9.83
C THR A 117 -17.50 -6.07 10.16
N PRO A 118 -17.71 -4.83 10.62
CA PRO A 118 -16.61 -3.98 11.08
C PRO A 118 -15.83 -4.59 12.26
N GLU A 119 -16.48 -5.32 13.13
CA GLU A 119 -15.88 -5.98 14.27
C GLU A 119 -14.92 -7.10 13.83
N GLU A 120 -15.35 -7.95 12.89
CA GLU A 120 -14.50 -8.99 12.30
C GLU A 120 -13.30 -8.36 11.58
N LEU A 121 -13.52 -7.26 10.83
CA LEU A 121 -12.43 -6.56 10.14
C LEU A 121 -11.40 -5.97 11.11
N ARG A 122 -11.87 -5.46 12.25
CA ARG A 122 -11.01 -4.97 13.33
C ARG A 122 -10.16 -6.10 13.92
N GLU A 123 -10.74 -7.27 14.10
CA GLU A 123 -10.02 -8.44 14.61
C GLU A 123 -8.96 -8.97 13.63
N GLU A 124 -9.19 -8.85 12.32
CA GLU A 124 -8.19 -9.21 11.29
C GLU A 124 -6.96 -8.30 11.32
N GLY A 125 -7.06 -7.06 11.85
CA GLY A 125 -5.96 -6.13 12.02
C GLY A 125 -5.43 -5.50 10.73
N ILE A 126 -6.06 -5.70 9.58
CA ILE A 126 -5.65 -5.09 8.30
C ILE A 126 -5.79 -3.57 8.36
N TYR A 127 -6.85 -3.10 9.02
CA TYR A 127 -7.07 -1.71 9.35
C TYR A 127 -6.87 -1.51 10.85
N GLN A 128 -6.22 -0.42 11.20
CA GLN A 128 -6.08 -0.02 12.59
C GLN A 128 -6.46 1.45 12.76
N ILE A 129 -7.08 1.75 13.88
CA ILE A 129 -7.26 3.13 14.34
C ILE A 129 -6.43 3.28 15.60
N VAL A 130 -5.55 4.25 15.62
CA VAL A 130 -4.62 4.51 16.72
C VAL A 130 -4.78 5.94 17.24
N THR A 131 -4.38 6.16 18.48
CA THR A 131 -4.31 7.52 19.02
C THR A 131 -3.15 8.31 18.37
N PRO A 132 -3.17 9.67 18.43
CA PRO A 132 -2.05 10.47 17.97
C PRO A 132 -0.71 10.06 18.58
N GLN A 133 -0.68 9.72 19.88
CA GLN A 133 0.52 9.29 20.57
C GLN A 133 1.04 7.95 20.06
N GLU A 134 0.15 6.97 19.88
CA GLU A 134 0.53 5.67 19.33
C GLU A 134 1.06 5.79 17.92
N ALA A 135 0.46 6.66 17.09
CA ALA A 135 0.90 6.90 15.72
C ALA A 135 2.37 7.33 15.62
N THR A 136 2.88 8.08 16.61
CA THR A 136 4.30 8.51 16.65
C THR A 136 5.28 7.40 16.99
N THR A 137 4.80 6.26 17.49
CA THR A 137 5.62 5.11 17.90
C THR A 137 5.68 4.01 16.86
N LEU A 138 4.86 4.10 15.80
CA LEU A 138 4.83 3.12 14.74
C LEU A 138 6.03 3.29 13.80
N ASP A 139 6.69 2.19 13.44
CA ASP A 139 7.79 2.19 12.47
C ASP A 139 7.33 2.62 11.07
N GLN A 140 6.08 2.33 10.74
CA GLN A 140 5.47 2.71 9.47
C GLN A 140 3.99 3.06 9.65
N VAL A 141 3.58 4.19 9.10
CA VAL A 141 2.18 4.59 9.00
C VAL A 141 1.77 4.62 7.55
N VAL A 142 0.81 3.77 7.16
CA VAL A 142 0.16 3.82 5.85
C VAL A 142 -1.19 4.50 6.04
N HIS A 143 -1.18 5.81 5.92
CA HIS A 143 -2.38 6.63 6.11
C HIS A 143 -3.25 6.62 4.86
N HIS A 144 -4.51 6.17 4.98
CA HIS A 144 -5.48 6.11 3.88
C HIS A 144 -6.75 6.91 4.22
N PRO A 145 -6.69 8.25 4.14
CA PRO A 145 -7.70 9.12 4.73
C PRO A 145 -9.07 9.06 4.06
N LEU A 146 -9.16 8.72 2.77
CA LEU A 146 -10.44 8.65 2.03
C LEU A 146 -10.95 7.21 1.84
N CYS A 147 -10.57 6.31 2.73
CA CYS A 147 -10.91 4.90 2.69
C CYS A 147 -12.43 4.67 2.56
N GLY A 148 -12.81 3.81 1.61
CA GLY A 148 -14.18 3.32 1.47
C GLY A 148 -15.26 4.39 1.22
N GLY A 149 -14.86 5.61 0.87
CA GLY A 149 -15.78 6.73 0.64
C GLY A 149 -16.23 7.43 1.92
N MET A 150 -15.42 7.41 2.97
CA MET A 150 -15.75 8.12 4.21
C MET A 150 -15.88 9.63 4.00
N PRO A 151 -16.59 10.35 4.90
CA PRO A 151 -16.73 11.79 4.84
C PRO A 151 -15.38 12.52 4.84
N ILE A 152 -15.24 13.53 3.98
CA ILE A 152 -13.98 14.26 3.78
C ILE A 152 -13.52 14.99 5.05
N ASP A 153 -14.43 15.50 5.85
CA ASP A 153 -14.14 16.13 7.13
C ASP A 153 -13.49 15.15 8.11
N LYS A 154 -13.95 13.89 8.17
CA LYS A 154 -13.34 12.84 8.98
C LYS A 154 -11.93 12.46 8.49
N ALA A 155 -11.76 12.43 7.18
CA ALA A 155 -10.45 12.20 6.59
C ALA A 155 -9.44 13.31 6.95
N TRP A 156 -9.85 14.57 6.89
CA TRP A 156 -9.03 15.71 7.27
C TRP A 156 -8.75 15.76 8.77
N GLU A 157 -9.73 15.44 9.62
CA GLU A 157 -9.56 15.34 11.07
C GLU A 157 -8.45 14.34 11.42
N SER A 158 -8.50 13.13 10.86
CA SER A 158 -7.48 12.11 11.07
C SER A 158 -6.10 12.53 10.58
N LEU A 159 -6.02 13.12 9.38
CA LEU A 159 -4.76 13.58 8.83
C LEU A 159 -4.15 14.69 9.68
N GLN A 160 -4.95 15.64 10.16
CA GLN A 160 -4.50 16.73 11.00
C GLN A 160 -3.97 16.23 12.35
N LEU A 161 -4.69 15.30 13.00
CA LEU A 161 -4.23 14.67 14.24
C LEU A 161 -2.86 13.99 14.06
N TYR A 162 -2.66 13.31 12.95
CA TYR A 162 -1.37 12.69 12.64
C TYR A 162 -0.27 13.74 12.43
N VAL A 163 -0.54 14.78 11.63
CA VAL A 163 0.44 15.85 11.38
C VAL A 163 0.82 16.58 12.65
N ASP A 164 -0.15 16.92 13.50
CA ASP A 164 0.11 17.60 14.77
C ASP A 164 0.94 16.74 15.71
N ALA A 165 0.68 15.42 15.74
CA ALA A 165 1.43 14.50 16.58
C ALA A 165 2.91 14.35 16.17
N ILE A 166 3.22 14.40 14.87
CA ILE A 166 4.62 14.27 14.39
C ILE A 166 5.39 15.60 14.39
N GLN A 167 4.69 16.73 14.49
CA GLN A 167 5.32 18.06 14.53
C GLN A 167 5.54 18.61 15.96
N GLY A 168 4.78 18.09 16.94
CA GLY A 168 4.79 18.50 18.34
C GLY A 168 5.99 18.08 19.09
#